data_d33829f4035f4eb660416eb0c33e7b90
#
_entry.id   d33829f4035f4eb660416eb0c33e7b90
#
_cell.length_a   1.000
_cell.length_b   1.000
_cell.length_c   1.000
_cell.angle_alpha   90.00
_cell.angle_beta   90.00
_cell.angle_gamma   90.00
#
_symmetry.space_group_name_H-M   'P 1'
#
loop_
_entity.id
_entity.type
_entity.pdbx_description
1 polymer ?
#
loop_
_entity_poly.entity_id
_entity_poly.type
_entity_poly.pdbx_seq_one_letter_code
_entity_poly.pdbx_strand_id
1 'polypeptide(L)'
;MPATIYGKGTSSTSNLKTENPIIMATAIILLQFAIVLALIFKGARTGGIGLGIYGMVGVFILVFIFGLKPGHLPIAVMLIIVSVITAAATLQAAGGLDYLVGLAARFLRRHPTHITYLGPLTTWFFCLVAGTAHTCYSLLPIISEIATNSKIRPERPLSVATIAASLGITGSPVSAATAAVISTDLLGGAGIELKHILMVCIPASLVAIIVAAWVQNRIGKELHEDEIYCERVRQGL
;
A
#
# COMPACT_ATOMS: atom_id res chain seq x y z
N MET A 1 -7.75 -72.87 42.43
CA MET A 1 -8.19 -73.48 41.17
C MET A 1 -9.46 -72.81 40.72
N PRO A 2 -9.74 -72.61 39.50
CA PRO A 2 -8.95 -72.23 38.32
C PRO A 2 -9.49 -70.90 37.74
N ALA A 3 -9.12 -70.28 36.73
CA ALA A 3 -8.42 -70.36 35.49
C ALA A 3 -8.61 -69.06 34.77
N THR A 4 -7.54 -68.53 34.31
CA THR A 4 -7.24 -67.88 33.02
C THR A 4 -8.43 -67.75 32.05
N ILE A 5 -8.65 -66.55 31.48
CA ILE A 5 -8.81 -66.37 30.01
C ILE A 5 -8.33 -65.00 29.60
N TYR A 6 -7.40 -64.99 28.75
CA TYR A 6 -6.88 -64.04 27.78
C TYR A 6 -7.99 -63.30 27.00
N GLY A 7 -7.86 -62.02 26.86
CA GLY A 7 -8.61 -61.20 25.93
C GLY A 7 -7.73 -60.09 25.39
N LYS A 8 -7.00 -60.46 24.34
CA LYS A 8 -6.11 -59.64 23.52
C LYS A 8 -6.92 -58.78 22.53
N GLY A 9 -6.55 -57.53 22.44
CA GLY A 9 -6.76 -56.79 21.22
C GLY A 9 -7.95 -55.86 21.18
N THR A 10 -7.66 -54.59 21.21
CA THR A 10 -8.05 -53.60 20.17
C THR A 10 -7.66 -52.19 20.66
N SER A 11 -6.41 -51.90 20.50
CA SER A 11 -5.90 -50.52 20.60
C SER A 11 -5.40 -50.07 19.22
N SER A 12 -6.29 -49.97 18.26
CA SER A 12 -5.91 -49.45 16.93
C SER A 12 -6.99 -48.65 16.20
N THR A 13 -8.16 -48.44 16.81
CA THR A 13 -9.25 -47.69 16.10
C THR A 13 -9.54 -46.31 16.67
N SER A 14 -8.87 -45.89 17.75
CA SER A 14 -9.08 -44.59 18.37
C SER A 14 -8.31 -43.42 17.73
N ASN A 15 -7.22 -43.71 17.01
CA ASN A 15 -6.39 -42.64 16.41
C ASN A 15 -6.91 -42.15 15.03
N LEU A 16 -7.69 -42.94 14.33
CA LEU A 16 -8.23 -42.55 13.01
C LEU A 16 -9.47 -41.62 13.11
N LYS A 17 -10.12 -41.58 14.28
CA LYS A 17 -11.28 -40.72 14.49
C LYS A 17 -10.92 -39.29 14.94
N THR A 18 -9.71 -39.07 15.44
CA THR A 18 -9.25 -37.77 15.95
C THR A 18 -8.56 -36.92 14.89
N GLU A 19 -7.99 -37.54 13.85
CA GLU A 19 -7.35 -36.79 12.76
C GLU A 19 -8.35 -36.16 11.78
N ASN A 20 -9.50 -36.80 11.57
CA ASN A 20 -10.52 -36.30 10.64
C ASN A 20 -11.08 -34.91 10.96
N PRO A 21 -11.41 -34.54 12.20
CA PRO A 21 -11.99 -33.24 12.50
C PRO A 21 -10.95 -32.10 12.36
N ILE A 22 -9.69 -32.34 12.67
CA ILE A 22 -8.62 -31.34 12.54
C ILE A 22 -8.31 -31.09 11.07
N ILE A 23 -8.18 -32.14 10.27
CA ILE A 23 -7.93 -32.04 8.83
C ILE A 23 -9.10 -31.33 8.16
N MET A 24 -10.33 -31.67 8.51
CA MET A 24 -11.54 -31.05 7.97
C MET A 24 -11.64 -29.57 8.36
N ALA A 25 -11.36 -29.21 9.62
CA ALA A 25 -11.32 -27.84 10.07
C ALA A 25 -10.26 -27.03 9.34
N THR A 26 -9.05 -27.58 9.17
CA THR A 26 -7.96 -26.94 8.43
C THR A 26 -8.34 -26.74 6.96
N ALA A 27 -8.94 -27.72 6.32
CA ALA A 27 -9.40 -27.60 4.93
C ALA A 27 -10.46 -26.50 4.76
N ILE A 28 -11.41 -26.38 5.69
CA ILE A 28 -12.42 -25.31 5.69
C ILE A 28 -11.76 -23.93 5.84
N ILE A 29 -10.81 -23.78 6.76
CA ILE A 29 -10.07 -22.51 6.95
C ILE A 29 -9.28 -22.15 5.70
N LEU A 30 -8.60 -23.10 5.08
CA LEU A 30 -7.87 -22.87 3.83
C LEU A 30 -8.80 -22.47 2.68
N LEU A 31 -9.98 -23.11 2.59
CA LEU A 31 -10.99 -22.75 1.60
C LEU A 31 -11.51 -21.33 1.81
N GLN A 32 -11.83 -20.94 3.04
CA GLN A 32 -12.25 -19.57 3.38
C GLN A 32 -11.18 -18.56 3.00
N PHE A 33 -9.92 -18.85 3.33
CA PHE A 33 -8.79 -17.99 2.98
C PHE A 33 -8.61 -17.87 1.45
N ALA A 34 -8.73 -18.97 0.72
CA ALA A 34 -8.67 -18.98 -0.75
C ALA A 34 -9.79 -18.14 -1.38
N ILE A 35 -11.02 -18.22 -0.85
CA ILE A 35 -12.14 -17.39 -1.29
C ILE A 35 -11.84 -15.90 -1.08
N VAL A 36 -11.35 -15.53 0.10
CA VAL A 36 -10.98 -14.13 0.40
C VAL A 36 -9.93 -13.62 -0.59
N LEU A 37 -8.85 -14.40 -0.81
CA LEU A 37 -7.80 -14.01 -1.76
C LEU A 37 -8.33 -13.89 -3.20
N ALA A 38 -9.17 -14.80 -3.64
CA ALA A 38 -9.78 -14.75 -4.97
C ALA A 38 -10.65 -13.50 -5.17
N LEU A 39 -11.43 -13.12 -4.15
CA LEU A 39 -12.28 -11.94 -4.18
C LEU A 39 -11.46 -10.65 -4.13
N ILE A 40 -10.40 -10.59 -3.32
CA ILE A 40 -9.45 -9.46 -3.31
C ILE A 40 -8.81 -9.30 -4.69
N PHE A 41 -8.33 -10.39 -5.28
CA PHE A 41 -7.70 -10.36 -6.60
C PHE A 41 -8.67 -9.89 -7.71
N LYS A 42 -9.90 -10.39 -7.68
CA LYS A 42 -10.95 -9.97 -8.61
C LYS A 42 -11.33 -8.50 -8.39
N GLY A 43 -11.51 -8.08 -7.14
CA GLY A 43 -11.80 -6.70 -6.77
C GLY A 43 -10.70 -5.73 -7.19
N ALA A 44 -9.44 -6.09 -6.96
CA ALA A 44 -8.29 -5.29 -7.37
C ALA A 44 -8.20 -5.12 -8.90
N ARG A 45 -8.53 -6.18 -9.68
CA ARG A 45 -8.57 -6.09 -11.15
C ARG A 45 -9.69 -5.21 -11.68
N THR A 46 -10.81 -5.14 -10.98
CA THR A 46 -11.96 -4.32 -11.40
C THR A 46 -11.71 -2.84 -11.12
N GLY A 47 -10.85 -2.52 -10.15
CA GLY A 47 -10.50 -1.15 -9.76
C GLY A 47 -11.66 -0.38 -9.09
N GLY A 48 -11.38 0.83 -8.64
CA GLY A 48 -12.39 1.73 -8.06
C GLY A 48 -13.22 1.09 -6.94
N ILE A 49 -14.54 1.15 -7.07
CA ILE A 49 -15.52 0.61 -6.10
C ILE A 49 -15.53 -0.92 -6.10
N GLY A 50 -14.95 -1.56 -7.13
CA GLY A 50 -14.96 -3.02 -7.28
C GLY A 50 -14.42 -3.77 -6.07
N LEU A 51 -13.34 -3.30 -5.46
CA LEU A 51 -12.76 -3.93 -4.27
C LEU A 51 -13.76 -3.96 -3.10
N GLY A 52 -14.53 -2.89 -2.92
CA GLY A 52 -15.58 -2.82 -1.88
C GLY A 52 -16.73 -3.79 -2.15
N ILE A 53 -17.21 -3.87 -3.40
CA ILE A 53 -18.30 -4.76 -3.79
C ILE A 53 -17.89 -6.23 -3.60
N TYR A 54 -16.70 -6.63 -4.07
CA TYR A 54 -16.20 -7.99 -3.87
C TYR A 54 -15.90 -8.29 -2.39
N GLY A 55 -15.50 -7.29 -1.60
CA GLY A 55 -15.40 -7.40 -0.15
C GLY A 55 -16.74 -7.72 0.51
N MET A 56 -17.82 -7.02 0.12
CA MET A 56 -19.18 -7.31 0.62
C MET A 56 -19.64 -8.71 0.24
N VAL A 57 -19.40 -9.15 -1.00
CA VAL A 57 -19.68 -10.52 -1.43
C VAL A 57 -18.90 -11.53 -0.60
N GLY A 58 -17.65 -11.24 -0.27
CA GLY A 58 -16.82 -12.09 0.60
C GLY A 58 -17.43 -12.23 2.01
N VAL A 59 -17.79 -11.12 2.63
CA VAL A 59 -18.44 -11.13 3.95
C VAL A 59 -19.77 -11.92 3.89
N PHE A 60 -20.57 -11.70 2.84
CA PHE A 60 -21.81 -12.45 2.65
C PHE A 60 -21.57 -13.96 2.60
N ILE A 61 -20.61 -14.42 1.80
CA ILE A 61 -20.25 -15.83 1.68
C ILE A 61 -19.78 -16.38 3.03
N LEU A 62 -18.90 -15.68 3.74
CA LEU A 62 -18.35 -16.15 5.01
C LEU A 62 -19.42 -16.23 6.11
N VAL A 63 -20.34 -15.27 6.16
CA VAL A 63 -21.38 -15.22 7.19
C VAL A 63 -22.51 -16.20 6.87
N PHE A 64 -23.06 -16.17 5.66
CA PHE A 64 -24.27 -16.94 5.32
C PHE A 64 -23.99 -18.38 4.90
N ILE A 65 -22.86 -18.66 4.26
CA ILE A 65 -22.50 -20.01 3.82
C ILE A 65 -21.68 -20.74 4.86
N PHE A 66 -20.69 -20.08 5.44
CA PHE A 66 -19.82 -20.71 6.45
C PHE A 66 -20.31 -20.49 7.90
N GLY A 67 -21.33 -19.67 8.13
CA GLY A 67 -21.89 -19.42 9.45
C GLY A 67 -20.94 -18.67 10.40
N LEU A 68 -19.96 -17.93 9.87
CA LEU A 68 -19.05 -17.15 10.70
C LEU A 68 -19.80 -15.96 11.31
N LYS A 69 -19.54 -15.71 12.60
CA LYS A 69 -20.09 -14.52 13.25
C LYS A 69 -19.35 -13.29 12.76
N PRO A 70 -20.06 -12.22 12.36
CA PRO A 70 -19.42 -10.95 12.02
C PRO A 70 -18.63 -10.42 13.21
N GLY A 71 -17.40 -9.94 12.97
CA GLY A 71 -16.62 -9.27 13.99
C GLY A 71 -17.19 -7.88 14.33
N HIS A 72 -16.58 -7.20 15.29
CA HIS A 72 -16.93 -5.83 15.60
C HIS A 72 -16.61 -4.91 14.41
N LEU A 73 -17.58 -4.07 14.05
CA LEU A 73 -17.38 -3.05 13.02
C LEU A 73 -16.48 -1.94 13.57
N PRO A 74 -15.35 -1.62 12.93
CA PRO A 74 -14.46 -0.54 13.36
C PRO A 74 -15.04 0.83 12.96
N ILE A 75 -16.17 1.21 13.54
CA ILE A 75 -16.94 2.40 13.18
C ILE A 75 -16.08 3.68 13.31
N ALA A 76 -15.27 3.76 14.37
CA ALA A 76 -14.38 4.90 14.58
C ALA A 76 -13.39 5.07 13.41
N VAL A 77 -12.78 3.97 12.95
CA VAL A 77 -11.86 3.97 11.79
C VAL A 77 -12.60 4.38 10.51
N MET A 78 -13.81 3.86 10.29
CA MET A 78 -14.62 4.22 9.11
C MET A 78 -14.95 5.71 9.09
N LEU A 79 -15.33 6.29 10.23
CA LEU A 79 -15.62 7.73 10.35
C LEU A 79 -14.37 8.58 10.13
N ILE A 80 -13.22 8.18 10.64
CA ILE A 80 -11.94 8.86 10.38
C ILE A 80 -11.62 8.83 8.89
N ILE A 81 -11.74 7.68 8.23
CA ILE A 81 -11.47 7.52 6.80
C ILE A 81 -12.39 8.45 5.98
N VAL A 82 -13.69 8.45 6.26
CA VAL A 82 -14.66 9.31 5.56
C VAL A 82 -14.33 10.80 5.77
N SER A 83 -14.01 11.20 6.98
CA SER A 83 -13.67 12.60 7.30
C SER A 83 -12.42 13.07 6.57
N VAL A 84 -11.36 12.23 6.56
CA VAL A 84 -10.09 12.53 5.89
C VAL A 84 -10.27 12.61 4.38
N ILE A 85 -10.97 11.64 3.78
CA ILE A 85 -11.23 11.66 2.33
C ILE A 85 -12.06 12.87 1.94
N THR A 86 -13.08 13.22 2.73
CA THR A 86 -13.92 14.40 2.48
C THR A 86 -13.10 15.68 2.55
N ALA A 87 -12.24 15.83 3.56
CA ALA A 87 -11.36 17.00 3.70
C ALA A 87 -10.38 17.10 2.51
N ALA A 88 -9.76 15.99 2.11
CA ALA A 88 -8.86 15.95 0.95
C ALA A 88 -9.58 16.29 -0.36
N ALA A 89 -10.78 15.74 -0.58
CA ALA A 89 -11.60 16.03 -1.74
C ALA A 89 -12.04 17.50 -1.79
N THR A 90 -12.38 18.09 -0.64
CA THR A 90 -12.72 19.50 -0.52
C THR A 90 -11.53 20.40 -0.88
N LEU A 91 -10.33 20.07 -0.38
CA LEU A 91 -9.10 20.79 -0.72
C LEU A 91 -8.83 20.72 -2.23
N GLN A 92 -9.02 19.54 -2.83
CA GLN A 92 -8.85 19.34 -4.27
C GLN A 92 -9.89 20.13 -5.07
N ALA A 93 -11.16 20.09 -4.69
CA ALA A 93 -12.23 20.83 -5.35
C ALA A 93 -12.04 22.37 -5.25
N ALA A 94 -11.44 22.85 -4.17
CA ALA A 94 -11.08 24.25 -3.98
C ALA A 94 -9.82 24.69 -4.76
N GLY A 95 -9.18 23.79 -5.54
CA GLY A 95 -7.94 24.09 -6.27
C GLY A 95 -6.69 24.18 -5.38
N GLY A 96 -6.80 23.83 -4.10
CA GLY A 96 -5.68 23.88 -3.17
C GLY A 96 -4.57 22.91 -3.55
N LEU A 97 -4.91 21.74 -4.08
CA LEU A 97 -3.94 20.78 -4.57
C LEU A 97 -3.15 21.33 -5.77
N ASP A 98 -3.83 21.97 -6.72
CA ASP A 98 -3.19 22.56 -7.90
C ASP A 98 -2.23 23.68 -7.52
N TYR A 99 -2.60 24.49 -6.53
CA TYR A 99 -1.70 25.51 -5.98
C TYR A 99 -0.45 24.91 -5.37
N LEU A 100 -0.58 23.86 -4.57
CA LEU A 100 0.53 23.14 -3.97
C LEU A 100 1.43 22.51 -5.03
N VAL A 101 0.85 21.86 -6.03
CA VAL A 101 1.60 21.28 -7.17
C VAL A 101 2.34 22.37 -7.94
N GLY A 102 1.72 23.54 -8.15
CA GLY A 102 2.36 24.69 -8.77
C GLY A 102 3.55 25.24 -7.95
N LEU A 103 3.47 25.19 -6.62
CA LEU A 103 4.57 25.57 -5.74
C LEU A 103 5.72 24.54 -5.83
N ALA A 104 5.41 23.26 -5.82
CA ALA A 104 6.36 22.19 -6.01
C ALA A 104 7.09 22.30 -7.35
N ALA A 105 6.34 22.55 -8.44
CA ALA A 105 6.89 22.75 -9.77
C ALA A 105 7.90 23.91 -9.80
N ARG A 106 7.57 25.05 -9.20
CA ARG A 106 8.49 26.18 -9.10
C ARG A 106 9.76 25.86 -8.34
N PHE A 107 9.65 25.11 -7.24
CA PHE A 107 10.80 24.67 -6.47
C PHE A 107 11.69 23.70 -7.26
N LEU A 108 11.11 22.71 -7.91
CA LEU A 108 11.84 21.71 -8.71
C LEU A 108 12.53 22.34 -9.91
N ARG A 109 11.87 23.29 -10.61
CA ARG A 109 12.46 24.02 -11.75
C ARG A 109 13.65 24.90 -11.37
N ARG A 110 13.82 25.28 -10.11
CA ARG A 110 14.98 26.04 -9.62
C ARG A 110 16.23 25.16 -9.44
N HIS A 111 16.05 23.85 -9.26
CA HIS A 111 17.15 22.92 -8.98
C HIS A 111 17.10 21.69 -9.91
N PRO A 112 17.16 21.87 -11.22
CA PRO A 112 16.89 20.80 -12.19
C PRO A 112 17.95 19.69 -12.15
N THR A 113 19.21 20.02 -11.85
CA THR A 113 20.32 19.06 -11.76
C THR A 113 20.15 18.02 -10.64
N HIS A 114 19.37 18.33 -9.63
CA HIS A 114 19.13 17.43 -8.49
C HIS A 114 17.76 16.78 -8.53
N ILE A 115 17.11 16.75 -9.70
CA ILE A 115 15.72 16.26 -9.85
C ILE A 115 15.56 14.81 -9.38
N THR A 116 16.58 13.96 -9.51
CA THR A 116 16.55 12.55 -9.06
C THR A 116 16.38 12.42 -7.54
N TYR A 117 16.82 13.40 -6.78
CA TYR A 117 16.65 13.44 -5.31
C TYR A 117 15.45 14.30 -4.91
N LEU A 118 15.37 15.50 -5.47
CA LEU A 118 14.34 16.49 -5.09
C LEU A 118 12.94 16.09 -5.58
N GLY A 119 12.82 15.45 -6.74
CA GLY A 119 11.54 14.97 -7.25
C GLY A 119 10.86 13.99 -6.28
N PRO A 120 11.53 12.88 -5.93
CA PRO A 120 11.00 11.93 -4.96
C PRO A 120 10.74 12.51 -3.57
N LEU A 121 11.66 13.35 -3.05
CA LEU A 121 11.47 13.99 -1.75
C LEU A 121 10.25 14.92 -1.73
N THR A 122 10.07 15.70 -2.80
CA THR A 122 8.89 16.56 -2.94
C THR A 122 7.63 15.70 -3.02
N THR A 123 7.62 14.63 -3.81
CA THR A 123 6.49 13.72 -3.92
C THR A 123 6.16 13.07 -2.58
N TRP A 124 7.16 12.60 -1.86
CA TRP A 124 7.01 12.04 -0.51
C TRP A 124 6.37 13.05 0.44
N PHE A 125 6.88 14.27 0.47
CA PHE A 125 6.37 15.33 1.36
C PHE A 125 4.90 15.67 1.05
N PHE A 126 4.55 15.81 -0.23
CA PHE A 126 3.16 16.08 -0.63
C PHE A 126 2.22 14.92 -0.32
N CYS A 127 2.64 13.67 -0.53
CA CYS A 127 1.85 12.50 -0.16
C CYS A 127 1.70 12.34 1.35
N LEU A 128 2.75 12.71 2.12
CA LEU A 128 2.71 12.71 3.58
C LEU A 128 1.70 13.74 4.12
N VAL A 129 1.70 14.96 3.58
CA VAL A 129 0.77 16.02 3.99
C VAL A 129 -0.65 15.75 3.51
N ALA A 130 -0.80 15.29 2.28
CA ALA A 130 -2.13 14.99 1.71
C ALA A 130 -2.75 13.68 2.21
N GLY A 131 -1.95 12.77 2.79
CA GLY A 131 -2.42 11.46 3.24
C GLY A 131 -2.84 10.51 2.12
N THR A 132 -2.48 10.82 0.87
CA THR A 132 -2.87 10.05 -0.32
C THR A 132 -1.76 10.00 -1.37
N ALA A 133 -1.65 8.85 -2.08
CA ALA A 133 -0.72 8.70 -3.20
C ALA A 133 -1.17 9.43 -4.47
N HIS A 134 -2.43 9.80 -4.58
CA HIS A 134 -2.96 10.43 -5.81
C HIS A 134 -2.27 11.74 -6.15
N THR A 135 -1.75 12.45 -5.16
CA THR A 135 -0.92 13.66 -5.33
C THR A 135 0.32 13.41 -6.18
N CYS A 136 0.86 12.19 -6.17
CA CYS A 136 1.99 11.79 -7.00
C CYS A 136 1.69 11.97 -8.49
N TYR A 137 0.50 11.58 -8.95
CA TYR A 137 0.14 11.64 -10.37
C TYR A 137 0.19 13.05 -10.94
N SER A 138 -0.07 14.06 -10.12
CA SER A 138 0.04 15.46 -10.53
C SER A 138 1.49 15.95 -10.63
N LEU A 139 2.41 15.32 -9.89
CA LEU A 139 3.84 15.68 -9.88
C LEU A 139 4.67 14.92 -10.93
N LEU A 140 4.28 13.69 -11.28
CA LEU A 140 5.05 12.86 -12.23
C LEU A 140 5.29 13.53 -13.58
N PRO A 141 4.31 14.18 -14.24
CA PRO A 141 4.54 14.89 -15.52
C PRO A 141 5.57 16.01 -15.38
N ILE A 142 5.52 16.76 -14.27
CA ILE A 142 6.43 17.87 -13.99
C ILE A 142 7.85 17.36 -13.77
N ILE A 143 7.99 16.29 -12.99
CA ILE A 143 9.31 15.65 -12.75
C ILE A 143 9.88 15.12 -14.06
N SER A 144 9.05 14.51 -14.90
CA SER A 144 9.46 14.00 -16.22
C SER A 144 9.94 15.12 -17.14
N GLU A 145 9.19 16.20 -17.25
CA GLU A 145 9.56 17.37 -18.06
C GLU A 145 10.90 17.97 -17.61
N ILE A 146 11.07 18.20 -16.30
CA ILE A 146 12.31 18.78 -15.77
C ILE A 146 13.50 17.84 -15.99
N ALA A 147 13.31 16.54 -15.78
CA ALA A 147 14.37 15.56 -16.00
C ALA A 147 14.82 15.53 -17.48
N THR A 148 13.87 15.50 -18.41
CA THR A 148 14.14 15.52 -19.84
C THR A 148 14.88 16.79 -20.25
N ASN A 149 14.41 17.96 -19.82
CA ASN A 149 15.04 19.24 -20.10
C ASN A 149 16.46 19.35 -19.53
N SER A 150 16.73 18.62 -18.45
CA SER A 150 18.03 18.56 -17.79
C SER A 150 18.94 17.45 -18.34
N LYS A 151 18.50 16.75 -19.40
CA LYS A 151 19.19 15.60 -20.00
C LYS A 151 19.40 14.43 -19.02
N ILE A 152 18.57 14.37 -17.95
CA ILE A 152 18.54 13.27 -17.00
C ILE A 152 17.46 12.30 -17.47
N ARG A 153 17.74 11.00 -17.43
CA ARG A 153 16.79 9.97 -17.81
C ARG A 153 15.56 10.02 -16.89
N PRO A 154 14.34 10.29 -17.41
CA PRO A 154 13.14 10.50 -16.59
C PRO A 154 12.76 9.29 -15.72
N GLU A 155 13.09 8.08 -16.17
CA GLU A 155 12.83 6.85 -15.43
C GLU A 155 13.47 6.85 -14.02
N ARG A 156 14.64 7.51 -13.87
CA ARG A 156 15.35 7.59 -12.59
C ARG A 156 14.53 8.29 -11.50
N PRO A 157 14.15 9.57 -11.65
CA PRO A 157 13.35 10.25 -10.64
C PRO A 157 11.92 9.71 -10.54
N LEU A 158 11.31 9.24 -11.65
CA LEU A 158 9.94 8.76 -11.65
C LEU A 158 9.75 7.47 -10.87
N SER A 159 10.68 6.50 -11.03
CA SER A 159 10.61 5.23 -10.29
C SER A 159 10.74 5.46 -8.78
N VAL A 160 11.68 6.30 -8.36
CA VAL A 160 11.85 6.63 -6.94
C VAL A 160 10.67 7.45 -6.41
N ALA A 161 10.12 8.39 -7.20
CA ALA A 161 8.96 9.19 -6.81
C ALA A 161 7.71 8.33 -6.56
N THR A 162 7.50 7.30 -7.35
CA THR A 162 6.39 6.36 -7.18
C THR A 162 6.50 5.57 -5.86
N ILE A 163 7.70 5.10 -5.55
CA ILE A 163 7.98 4.44 -4.26
C ILE A 163 7.84 5.44 -3.10
N ALA A 164 8.38 6.64 -3.27
CA ALA A 164 8.32 7.73 -2.29
C ALA A 164 6.88 8.12 -1.94
N ALA A 165 5.95 8.12 -2.93
CA ALA A 165 4.53 8.35 -2.69
C ALA A 165 3.93 7.32 -1.71
N SER A 166 4.21 6.05 -1.90
CA SER A 166 3.73 4.98 -1.03
C SER A 166 4.31 5.09 0.38
N LEU A 167 5.61 5.40 0.49
CA LEU A 167 6.27 5.64 1.78
C LEU A 167 5.72 6.88 2.49
N GLY A 168 5.37 7.94 1.74
CA GLY A 168 4.74 9.15 2.27
C GLY A 168 3.41 8.88 2.95
N ILE A 169 2.56 8.03 2.36
CA ILE A 169 1.28 7.65 2.94
C ILE A 169 1.48 6.88 4.25
N THR A 170 2.42 5.94 4.28
CA THR A 170 2.68 5.12 5.47
C THR A 170 3.11 5.97 6.68
N GLY A 171 3.83 7.07 6.45
CA GLY A 171 4.24 8.03 7.48
C GLY A 171 3.24 9.18 7.69
N SER A 172 2.11 9.21 7.00
CA SER A 172 1.19 10.36 7.07
C SER A 172 0.28 10.30 8.29
N PRO A 173 0.18 11.38 9.08
CA PRO A 173 -0.77 11.47 10.18
C PRO A 173 -2.23 11.54 9.71
N VAL A 174 -2.44 11.94 8.46
CA VAL A 174 -3.77 12.12 7.85
C VAL A 174 -4.20 10.88 7.06
N SER A 175 -3.33 9.89 6.92
CA SER A 175 -3.62 8.67 6.16
C SER A 175 -4.65 7.79 6.87
N ALA A 176 -5.59 7.28 6.09
CA ALA A 176 -6.55 6.29 6.56
C ALA A 176 -5.87 5.00 7.07
N ALA A 177 -4.75 4.61 6.45
CA ALA A 177 -3.98 3.44 6.86
C ALA A 177 -3.37 3.64 8.25
N THR A 178 -2.76 4.81 8.50
CA THR A 178 -2.19 5.15 9.82
C THR A 178 -3.28 5.23 10.87
N ALA A 179 -4.42 5.85 10.56
CA ALA A 179 -5.57 5.91 11.45
C ALA A 179 -6.10 4.52 11.83
N ALA A 180 -6.17 3.60 10.86
CA ALA A 180 -6.58 2.22 11.11
C ALA A 180 -5.60 1.47 12.03
N VAL A 181 -4.29 1.66 11.84
CA VAL A 181 -3.25 1.01 12.64
C VAL A 181 -3.27 1.48 14.10
N ILE A 182 -3.56 2.77 14.36
CA ILE A 182 -3.65 3.32 15.72
C ILE A 182 -4.99 3.04 16.40
N SER A 183 -5.95 2.44 15.72
CA SER A 183 -7.23 2.11 16.34
C SER A 183 -7.03 1.21 17.56
N THR A 184 -7.94 1.32 18.53
CA THR A 184 -7.91 0.51 19.76
C THR A 184 -7.95 -0.99 19.49
N ASP A 185 -8.50 -1.39 18.35
CA ASP A 185 -8.63 -2.81 17.97
C ASP A 185 -7.32 -3.41 17.46
N LEU A 186 -6.33 -2.58 17.08
CA LEU A 186 -5.02 -3.02 16.61
C LEU A 186 -3.92 -2.61 17.60
N LEU A 187 -3.14 -1.60 17.27
CA LEU A 187 -1.98 -1.18 18.06
C LEU A 187 -2.32 -0.17 19.15
N GLY A 188 -3.44 0.55 19.05
CA GLY A 188 -3.87 1.51 20.07
C GLY A 188 -4.13 0.86 21.42
N GLY A 189 -4.65 -0.37 21.45
CA GLY A 189 -4.81 -1.17 22.66
C GLY A 189 -3.49 -1.55 23.34
N ALA A 190 -2.37 -1.56 22.63
CA ALA A 190 -1.02 -1.78 23.14
C ALA A 190 -0.31 -0.49 23.60
N GLY A 191 -1.00 0.66 23.61
CA GLY A 191 -0.43 1.96 24.00
C GLY A 191 0.44 2.60 22.92
N ILE A 192 0.35 2.14 21.67
CA ILE A 192 1.08 2.72 20.54
C ILE A 192 0.27 3.91 20.01
N GLU A 193 0.84 5.09 20.15
CA GLU A 193 0.25 6.34 19.66
C GLU A 193 0.83 6.73 18.29
N LEU A 194 0.13 7.64 17.62
CA LEU A 194 0.55 8.23 16.33
C LEU A 194 2.02 8.69 16.34
N LYS A 195 2.45 9.34 17.42
CA LYS A 195 3.84 9.85 17.54
C LYS A 195 4.90 8.75 17.38
N HIS A 196 4.64 7.54 17.88
CA HIS A 196 5.57 6.43 17.79
C HIS A 196 5.71 5.94 16.34
N ILE A 197 4.60 5.87 15.61
CA ILE A 197 4.60 5.50 14.19
C ILE A 197 5.35 6.56 13.36
N LEU A 198 5.02 7.84 13.57
CA LEU A 198 5.68 8.93 12.82
C LEU A 198 7.19 8.98 13.09
N MET A 199 7.61 8.81 14.37
CA MET A 199 9.01 8.84 14.77
C MET A 199 9.84 7.74 14.08
N VAL A 200 9.24 6.62 13.72
CA VAL A 200 9.89 5.52 13.01
C VAL A 200 9.75 5.67 11.51
N CYS A 201 8.53 5.90 11.02
CA CYS A 201 8.25 5.89 9.58
C CYS A 201 8.86 7.07 8.82
N ILE A 202 8.88 8.27 9.42
CA ILE A 202 9.45 9.46 8.75
C ILE A 202 10.94 9.30 8.48
N PRO A 203 11.81 9.04 9.47
CA PRO A 203 13.23 8.91 9.20
C PRO A 203 13.54 7.67 8.35
N ALA A 204 12.84 6.55 8.55
CA ALA A 204 13.03 5.35 7.74
C ALA A 204 12.70 5.59 6.27
N SER A 205 11.60 6.27 5.97
CA SER A 205 11.20 6.61 4.59
C SER A 205 12.18 7.60 3.95
N LEU A 206 12.65 8.60 4.67
CA LEU A 206 13.66 9.55 4.16
C LEU A 206 14.96 8.84 3.77
N VAL A 207 15.47 7.98 4.66
CA VAL A 207 16.68 7.19 4.36
C VAL A 207 16.44 6.29 3.16
N ALA A 208 15.31 5.60 3.09
CA ALA A 208 14.97 4.72 1.97
C ALA A 208 14.93 5.48 0.64
N ILE A 209 14.33 6.67 0.60
CA ILE A 209 14.24 7.51 -0.61
C ILE A 209 15.62 7.98 -1.05
N ILE A 210 16.47 8.45 -0.10
CA ILE A 210 17.82 8.91 -0.43
C ILE A 210 18.67 7.76 -0.99
N VAL A 211 18.60 6.59 -0.35
CA VAL A 211 19.31 5.39 -0.82
C VAL A 211 18.80 4.96 -2.19
N ALA A 212 17.48 4.93 -2.39
CA ALA A 212 16.87 4.58 -3.69
C ALA A 212 17.29 5.55 -4.79
N ALA A 213 17.28 6.86 -4.52
CA ALA A 213 17.71 7.88 -5.46
C ALA A 213 19.22 7.76 -5.79
N TRP A 214 20.03 7.45 -4.79
CA TRP A 214 21.47 7.23 -4.98
C TRP A 214 21.76 5.98 -5.82
N VAL A 215 21.06 4.88 -5.57
CA VAL A 215 21.15 3.65 -6.37
C VAL A 215 20.69 3.93 -7.79
N GLN A 216 19.56 4.60 -7.96
CA GLN A 216 19.00 4.88 -9.28
C GLN A 216 19.87 5.84 -10.12
N ASN A 217 20.61 6.74 -9.49
CA ASN A 217 21.60 7.57 -10.18
C ASN A 217 22.78 6.76 -10.77
N ARG A 218 23.00 5.54 -10.27
CA ARG A 218 24.10 4.67 -10.74
C ARG A 218 23.64 3.59 -11.72
N ILE A 219 22.32 3.45 -11.90
CA ILE A 219 21.74 2.42 -12.78
C ILE A 219 21.29 3.05 -14.09
N GLY A 220 21.52 2.31 -15.16
CA GLY A 220 21.05 2.65 -16.51
C GLY A 220 21.99 3.57 -17.29
N LYS A 221 21.84 3.53 -18.61
CA LYS A 221 22.56 4.37 -19.56
C LYS A 221 22.11 5.82 -19.44
N GLU A 222 22.97 6.73 -19.80
CA GLU A 222 22.62 8.16 -19.92
C GLU A 222 21.61 8.38 -21.07
N LEU A 223 20.86 9.48 -20.98
CA LEU A 223 19.79 9.77 -21.95
C LEU A 223 20.33 9.95 -23.38
N HIS A 224 21.57 10.45 -23.52
CA HIS A 224 22.22 10.64 -24.81
C HIS A 224 22.75 9.34 -25.46
N GLU A 225 22.80 8.24 -24.70
CA GLU A 225 23.16 6.90 -25.18
C GLU A 225 21.94 6.07 -25.59
N ASP A 226 20.74 6.60 -25.39
CA ASP A 226 19.49 5.93 -25.75
C ASP A 226 19.15 6.19 -27.21
N GLU A 227 19.21 5.15 -28.05
CA GLU A 227 18.97 5.22 -29.50
C GLU A 227 17.56 5.76 -29.80
N ILE A 228 16.54 5.35 -29.01
CA ILE A 228 15.15 5.75 -29.20
C ILE A 228 15.01 7.26 -28.94
N TYR A 229 15.64 7.75 -27.89
CA TYR A 229 15.64 9.18 -27.56
C TYR A 229 16.34 9.99 -28.64
N CYS A 230 17.52 9.56 -29.09
CA CYS A 230 18.27 10.23 -30.14
C CYS A 230 17.51 10.29 -31.45
N GLU A 231 16.77 9.23 -31.77
CA GLU A 231 15.95 9.18 -32.99
C GLU A 231 14.75 10.13 -32.89
N ARG A 232 14.05 10.20 -31.76
CA ARG A 232 12.95 11.17 -31.52
C ARG A 232 13.43 12.61 -31.61
N VAL A 233 14.58 12.92 -31.03
CA VAL A 233 15.17 14.27 -31.13
C VAL A 233 15.52 14.62 -32.59
N ARG A 234 15.99 13.65 -33.39
CA ARG A 234 16.24 13.85 -34.86
C ARG A 234 14.94 14.10 -35.64
N GLN A 235 13.84 13.49 -35.18
CA GLN A 235 12.51 13.67 -35.79
C GLN A 235 11.80 14.95 -35.35
N GLY A 236 12.40 15.71 -34.40
CA GLY A 236 11.83 16.95 -33.88
C GLY A 236 10.66 16.72 -32.91
N LEU A 237 10.60 15.53 -32.27
CA LEU A 237 9.59 15.12 -31.32
C LEU A 237 10.11 15.24 -29.89
#